data_0176081ec4611ea684682d39214dbff5
#
_entry.id   0176081ec4611ea684682d39214dbff5
#
_cell.length_a   1.000
_cell.length_b   1.000
_cell.length_c   1.000
_cell.angle_alpha   90.00
_cell.angle_beta   90.00
_cell.angle_gamma   90.00
#
_symmetry.space_group_name_H-M   'P 1'
#
loop_
_entity.id
_entity.type
_entity.pdbx_description
1 polymer ?
#
loop_
_entity_poly.entity_id
_entity_poly.type
_entity_poly.pdbx_seq_one_letter_code
_entity_poly.pdbx_strand_id
1 'polypeptide(L)'
;MTMLHIDLKYIMMIAHRFDRFKRKDDYLFNFRCPICGDSSSKKNKARGYLYKKKNDMFYKCHNCGAGKTFGGLLKDTDPMLHKDYVLERYKAGVTAPRANTTPDFSGQFSKPEFGTNERLIDTLMDRVDKLDPNHMAPTYCKERMIPQEKWDRLYHIEDISKIHQLAPKYKDRITTTEPRLAIPFFNEEGILTGLTLRHYGINPLRYIMVKINEDAPTIFGLDCISKETPVKIVEGPLDSLFLDNCIAAAGSSFNKIKDLGLDNPIIIVDNEPRNEAICKVLHKNIQEGHRVVIWPDNVTEKDINDMVMANLDVQEIINYNTFQNLEAELKFRTWRKC
;
A
#
# COMPACT_ATOMS: atom_id res chain seq x y z
N MET A 1 9.47 -3.70 36.85
CA MET A 1 9.69 -5.12 36.53
C MET A 1 9.13 -5.39 35.14
N THR A 2 9.86 -6.10 34.28
CA THR A 2 9.40 -6.39 32.94
C THR A 2 8.32 -7.47 32.97
N MET A 3 7.23 -7.29 32.21
CA MET A 3 6.08 -8.22 32.17
C MET A 3 6.37 -9.57 31.50
N LEU A 4 7.56 -9.71 30.95
CA LEU A 4 7.99 -10.91 30.24
C LEU A 4 7.92 -12.19 31.07
N HIS A 5 8.10 -12.10 32.41
CA HIS A 5 7.99 -13.28 33.26
C HIS A 5 6.56 -13.84 33.32
N ILE A 6 5.54 -12.96 33.28
CA ILE A 6 4.12 -13.39 33.21
C ILE A 6 3.85 -14.04 31.86
N ASP A 7 4.29 -13.39 30.76
CA ASP A 7 4.14 -13.96 29.41
C ASP A 7 4.79 -15.35 29.31
N LEU A 8 6.04 -15.49 29.79
CA LEU A 8 6.75 -16.77 29.77
C LEU A 8 6.03 -17.85 30.63
N LYS A 9 5.52 -17.49 31.81
CA LYS A 9 4.75 -18.40 32.64
C LYS A 9 3.56 -18.96 31.86
N TYR A 10 2.76 -18.10 31.24
CA TYR A 10 1.56 -18.53 30.52
C TYR A 10 1.89 -19.22 29.18
N ILE A 11 2.98 -18.87 28.52
CA ILE A 11 3.50 -19.61 27.34
C ILE A 11 3.80 -21.07 27.72
N MET A 12 4.48 -21.27 28.85
CA MET A 12 4.80 -22.63 29.30
C MET A 12 3.55 -23.41 29.74
N MET A 13 2.54 -22.76 30.30
CA MET A 13 1.27 -23.39 30.67
C MET A 13 0.51 -23.90 29.47
N ILE A 14 0.52 -23.19 28.32
CA ILE A 14 -0.20 -23.62 27.10
C ILE A 14 0.68 -24.39 26.11
N ALA A 15 1.96 -24.57 26.41
CA ALA A 15 2.92 -25.22 25.48
C ALA A 15 2.44 -26.59 24.98
N HIS A 16 1.76 -27.37 25.84
CA HIS A 16 1.23 -28.71 25.51
C HIS A 16 0.11 -28.70 24.47
N ARG A 17 -0.54 -27.54 24.24
CA ARG A 17 -1.60 -27.39 23.20
C ARG A 17 -1.04 -27.07 21.82
N PHE A 18 0.24 -26.74 21.73
CA PHE A 18 0.88 -26.44 20.46
C PHE A 18 1.63 -27.63 19.93
N ASP A 19 1.23 -28.12 18.76
CA ASP A 19 1.92 -29.21 18.09
C ASP A 19 3.38 -28.80 17.76
N ARG A 20 4.33 -29.68 18.11
CA ARG A 20 5.77 -29.46 17.90
C ARG A 20 6.35 -28.23 18.60
N PHE A 21 5.83 -27.88 19.75
CA PHE A 21 6.37 -26.77 20.54
C PHE A 21 7.85 -27.05 20.91
N LYS A 22 8.71 -26.08 20.61
CA LYS A 22 10.14 -26.10 20.93
C LYS A 22 10.58 -24.74 21.41
N ARG A 23 11.24 -24.68 22.54
CA ARG A 23 11.98 -23.50 22.98
C ARG A 23 13.30 -23.44 22.20
N LYS A 24 13.55 -22.36 21.47
CA LYS A 24 14.76 -22.12 20.67
C LYS A 24 15.76 -21.25 21.42
N ASP A 25 15.24 -20.30 22.23
CA ASP A 25 16.01 -19.36 23.03
C ASP A 25 15.17 -18.93 24.23
N ASP A 26 15.71 -18.08 25.11
CA ASP A 26 15.00 -17.59 26.33
C ASP A 26 13.67 -16.92 25.99
N TYR A 27 13.60 -16.25 24.86
CA TYR A 27 12.40 -15.53 24.40
C TYR A 27 11.99 -15.89 22.97
N LEU A 28 12.35 -17.09 22.50
CA LEU A 28 12.02 -17.57 21.17
C LEU A 28 11.48 -18.99 21.22
N PHE A 29 10.23 -19.17 20.80
CA PHE A 29 9.55 -20.47 20.74
C PHE A 29 9.06 -20.71 19.33
N ASN A 30 9.11 -21.98 18.89
CA ASN A 30 8.66 -22.40 17.58
C ASN A 30 7.68 -23.56 17.71
N PHE A 31 6.58 -23.54 16.94
CA PHE A 31 5.53 -24.57 16.94
C PHE A 31 4.72 -24.50 15.66
N ARG A 32 3.89 -25.52 15.41
CA ARG A 32 2.96 -25.48 14.29
C ARG A 32 1.90 -24.41 14.53
N CYS A 33 1.61 -23.64 13.49
CA CYS A 33 0.62 -22.56 13.57
C CYS A 33 -0.76 -23.10 13.96
N PRO A 34 -1.38 -22.65 15.05
CA PRO A 34 -2.72 -23.09 15.43
C PRO A 34 -3.82 -22.51 14.53
N ILE A 35 -3.50 -21.48 13.72
CA ILE A 35 -4.46 -20.79 12.85
C ILE A 35 -4.56 -21.50 11.49
N CYS A 36 -3.43 -21.76 10.82
CA CYS A 36 -3.43 -22.37 9.49
C CYS A 36 -2.97 -23.84 9.44
N GLY A 37 -2.55 -24.40 10.58
CA GLY A 37 -2.04 -25.79 10.65
C GLY A 37 -0.75 -26.02 9.85
N ASP A 38 -0.06 -24.97 9.38
CA ASP A 38 1.10 -25.04 8.50
C ASP A 38 0.80 -25.80 7.17
N SER A 39 1.62 -26.73 6.76
CA SER A 39 1.45 -27.49 5.52
C SER A 39 0.62 -28.76 5.75
N SER A 40 -0.41 -28.98 4.92
CA SER A 40 -1.19 -30.20 4.93
C SER A 40 -0.40 -31.42 4.43
N SER A 41 0.55 -31.23 3.50
CA SER A 41 1.36 -32.27 2.88
C SER A 41 2.63 -32.63 3.66
N LYS A 42 3.19 -31.68 4.43
CA LYS A 42 4.46 -31.88 5.19
C LYS A 42 4.24 -31.63 6.68
N LYS A 43 3.81 -32.67 7.41
CA LYS A 43 3.56 -32.63 8.86
C LYS A 43 4.79 -32.24 9.72
N ASN A 44 5.97 -32.19 9.12
CA ASN A 44 7.22 -31.84 9.82
C ASN A 44 7.50 -30.34 9.95
N LYS A 45 6.75 -29.48 9.28
CA LYS A 45 6.98 -28.04 9.30
C LYS A 45 6.27 -27.37 10.48
N ALA A 46 6.99 -26.51 11.18
CA ALA A 46 6.51 -25.64 12.26
C ALA A 46 6.97 -24.22 11.98
N ARG A 47 6.06 -23.32 11.59
CA ARG A 47 6.34 -21.96 11.13
C ARG A 47 5.68 -20.89 11.98
N GLY A 48 5.03 -21.27 13.08
CA GLY A 48 4.58 -20.36 14.12
C GLY A 48 5.73 -20.05 15.07
N TYR A 49 5.91 -18.77 15.43
CA TYR A 49 6.92 -18.31 16.35
C TYR A 49 6.32 -17.37 17.39
N LEU A 50 6.69 -17.58 18.66
CA LEU A 50 6.56 -16.57 19.70
C LEU A 50 7.94 -15.99 19.96
N TYR A 51 8.04 -14.67 19.97
CA TYR A 51 9.29 -13.94 20.14
C TYR A 51 9.07 -12.64 20.92
N LYS A 52 10.13 -12.18 21.59
CA LYS A 52 10.15 -10.92 22.33
C LYS A 52 10.19 -9.74 21.38
N LYS A 53 9.31 -8.76 21.60
CA LYS A 53 9.37 -7.44 20.98
C LYS A 53 9.14 -6.38 22.05
N LYS A 54 10.17 -5.57 22.35
CA LYS A 54 10.18 -4.65 23.50
C LYS A 54 9.96 -5.41 24.81
N ASN A 55 8.90 -5.12 25.56
CA ASN A 55 8.58 -5.72 26.86
C ASN A 55 7.44 -6.75 26.81
N ASP A 56 7.04 -7.20 25.64
CA ASP A 56 5.96 -8.15 25.43
C ASP A 56 6.36 -9.29 24.49
N MET A 57 5.59 -10.39 24.54
CA MET A 57 5.73 -11.50 23.61
C MET A 57 4.71 -11.39 22.47
N PHE A 58 5.20 -11.64 21.24
CA PHE A 58 4.40 -11.58 20.02
C PHE A 58 4.46 -12.90 19.27
N TYR A 59 3.33 -13.26 18.66
CA TYR A 59 3.20 -14.39 17.76
C TYR A 59 3.23 -13.94 16.30
N LYS A 60 3.94 -14.70 15.45
CA LYS A 60 3.89 -14.59 13.99
C LYS A 60 4.02 -15.95 13.33
N CYS A 61 3.20 -16.20 12.31
CA CYS A 61 3.32 -17.35 11.43
C CYS A 61 3.95 -16.96 10.10
N HIS A 62 5.03 -17.64 9.70
CA HIS A 62 5.69 -17.42 8.41
C HIS A 62 5.02 -18.16 7.24
N ASN A 63 3.94 -18.90 7.49
CA ASN A 63 3.16 -19.57 6.44
C ASN A 63 1.95 -18.75 6.01
N CYS A 64 1.10 -18.33 6.96
CA CYS A 64 -0.13 -17.58 6.66
C CYS A 64 -0.01 -16.07 6.95
N GLY A 65 1.13 -15.59 7.45
CA GLY A 65 1.34 -14.19 7.78
C GLY A 65 0.65 -13.72 9.08
N ALA A 66 -0.18 -14.55 9.72
CA ALA A 66 -0.89 -14.18 10.93
C ALA A 66 0.05 -13.68 12.04
N GLY A 67 -0.23 -12.51 12.59
CA GLY A 67 0.48 -11.88 13.69
C GLY A 67 -0.48 -11.47 14.80
N LYS A 68 -0.12 -11.75 16.07
CA LYS A 68 -0.92 -11.39 17.25
C LYS A 68 -0.01 -11.09 18.44
N THR A 69 -0.51 -10.34 19.42
CA THR A 69 0.10 -10.33 20.76
C THR A 69 -0.05 -11.70 21.39
N PHE A 70 0.81 -12.04 22.35
CA PHE A 70 0.66 -13.30 23.07
C PHE A 70 -0.71 -13.43 23.74
N GLY A 71 -1.22 -12.35 24.36
CA GLY A 71 -2.57 -12.35 24.92
C GLY A 71 -3.66 -12.63 23.90
N GLY A 72 -3.55 -12.10 22.67
CA GLY A 72 -4.47 -12.40 21.58
C GLY A 72 -4.41 -13.86 21.12
N LEU A 73 -3.23 -14.45 21.04
CA LEU A 73 -3.06 -15.87 20.75
C LEU A 73 -3.64 -16.75 21.87
N LEU A 74 -3.37 -16.38 23.13
CA LEU A 74 -3.87 -17.09 24.30
C LEU A 74 -5.40 -17.09 24.37
N LYS A 75 -6.02 -15.94 24.04
CA LYS A 75 -7.48 -15.82 23.98
C LYS A 75 -8.11 -16.81 22.99
N ASP A 76 -7.47 -16.99 21.83
CA ASP A 76 -7.97 -17.92 20.80
C ASP A 76 -7.72 -19.39 21.16
N THR A 77 -6.63 -19.66 21.89
CA THR A 77 -6.20 -21.04 22.21
C THR A 77 -6.84 -21.55 23.50
N ASP A 78 -6.93 -20.70 24.51
CA ASP A 78 -7.52 -21.00 25.82
C ASP A 78 -8.14 -19.75 26.46
N PRO A 79 -9.44 -19.49 26.21
CA PRO A 79 -10.16 -18.35 26.77
C PRO A 79 -10.21 -18.31 28.31
N MET A 80 -10.16 -19.46 28.98
CA MET A 80 -10.16 -19.52 30.45
C MET A 80 -8.82 -19.06 31.01
N LEU A 81 -7.74 -19.63 30.50
CA LEU A 81 -6.39 -19.25 30.91
C LEU A 81 -6.07 -17.80 30.54
N HIS A 82 -6.67 -17.29 29.46
CA HIS A 82 -6.55 -15.86 29.10
C HIS A 82 -7.14 -14.93 30.17
N LYS A 83 -8.23 -15.30 30.84
CA LYS A 83 -8.80 -14.47 31.92
C LYS A 83 -7.81 -14.35 33.09
N ASP A 84 -7.20 -15.47 33.47
CA ASP A 84 -6.20 -15.49 34.54
C ASP A 84 -4.94 -14.68 34.17
N TYR A 85 -4.49 -14.81 32.93
CA TYR A 85 -3.38 -14.03 32.37
C TYR A 85 -3.64 -12.51 32.44
N VAL A 86 -4.83 -12.08 32.01
CA VAL A 86 -5.21 -10.66 32.05
C VAL A 86 -5.27 -10.16 33.48
N LEU A 87 -5.84 -10.94 34.38
CA LEU A 87 -5.95 -10.59 35.82
C LEU A 87 -4.56 -10.48 36.47
N GLU A 88 -3.63 -11.39 36.15
CA GLU A 88 -2.28 -11.36 36.71
C GLU A 88 -1.49 -10.17 36.18
N ARG A 89 -1.59 -9.87 34.90
CA ARG A 89 -0.98 -8.66 34.29
C ARG A 89 -1.57 -7.36 34.90
N TYR A 90 -2.87 -7.32 35.15
CA TYR A 90 -3.53 -6.19 35.79
C TYR A 90 -3.00 -5.98 37.23
N LYS A 91 -2.93 -7.04 38.03
CA LYS A 91 -2.37 -7.00 39.39
C LYS A 91 -0.91 -6.56 39.42
N ALA A 92 -0.15 -6.87 38.39
CA ALA A 92 1.24 -6.46 38.23
C ALA A 92 1.41 -5.01 37.73
N GLY A 93 0.34 -4.23 37.61
CA GLY A 93 0.36 -2.80 37.26
C GLY A 93 0.35 -2.50 35.77
N VAL A 94 -0.10 -3.43 34.94
CA VAL A 94 -0.33 -3.19 33.52
C VAL A 94 -1.80 -3.13 33.24
N THR A 95 -2.28 -1.98 32.79
CA THR A 95 -3.63 -1.82 32.26
C THR A 95 -3.86 -2.81 31.11
N ALA A 96 -4.98 -3.54 31.16
CA ALA A 96 -5.41 -4.46 30.12
C ALA A 96 -5.37 -3.79 28.72
N PRO A 97 -5.08 -4.55 27.63
CA PRO A 97 -5.32 -4.04 26.29
C PRO A 97 -6.79 -3.65 26.20
N ARG A 98 -7.04 -2.39 25.86
CA ARG A 98 -8.39 -1.81 25.73
C ARG A 98 -9.22 -2.69 24.79
N ALA A 99 -10.29 -3.27 25.30
CA ALA A 99 -11.43 -3.64 24.46
C ALA A 99 -11.87 -2.37 23.69
N ASN A 100 -12.20 -2.50 22.41
CA ASN A 100 -12.72 -1.41 21.58
C ASN A 100 -14.07 -0.88 22.14
N THR A 101 -13.98 -0.10 23.18
CA THR A 101 -15.00 0.87 23.56
C THR A 101 -14.28 2.20 23.55
N THR A 102 -14.53 3.00 22.53
CA THR A 102 -14.11 4.39 22.45
C THR A 102 -14.65 5.14 23.66
N PRO A 103 -13.83 5.54 24.65
CA PRO A 103 -14.24 6.58 25.58
C PRO A 103 -14.17 7.89 24.80
N ASP A 104 -15.29 8.60 24.81
CA ASP A 104 -15.35 9.97 24.32
C ASP A 104 -14.51 10.86 25.26
N PHE A 105 -13.30 11.21 24.82
CA PHE A 105 -12.44 12.21 25.43
C PHE A 105 -12.44 13.49 24.59
N SER A 106 -13.61 13.99 24.24
CA SER A 106 -13.76 15.29 23.58
C SER A 106 -13.55 16.50 24.53
N GLY A 107 -12.59 16.40 25.43
CA GLY A 107 -12.23 17.53 26.26
C GLY A 107 -11.15 17.22 27.26
N GLN A 108 -9.93 17.66 26.97
CA GLN A 108 -8.82 18.00 27.87
C GLN A 108 -7.46 17.36 27.65
N PHE A 109 -7.17 16.79 26.49
CA PHE A 109 -5.73 16.68 26.10
C PHE A 109 -5.62 17.16 24.67
N SER A 110 -4.96 18.29 24.44
CA SER A 110 -4.35 18.57 23.15
C SER A 110 -3.55 17.32 22.78
N LYS A 111 -3.93 16.63 21.69
CA LYS A 111 -3.08 15.59 21.11
C LYS A 111 -1.69 16.18 21.00
N PRO A 112 -0.63 15.50 21.50
CA PRO A 112 0.70 15.92 21.10
C PRO A 112 0.66 15.90 19.57
N GLU A 113 0.83 17.06 18.95
CA GLU A 113 1.05 17.19 17.53
C GLU A 113 2.41 16.53 17.24
N PHE A 114 2.42 15.21 17.09
CA PHE A 114 3.45 14.59 16.31
C PHE A 114 3.26 15.19 14.91
N GLY A 115 4.26 15.97 14.47
CA GLY A 115 4.21 16.58 13.15
C GLY A 115 3.76 15.51 12.16
N THR A 116 2.65 15.75 11.50
CA THR A 116 2.12 14.84 10.49
C THR A 116 3.23 14.62 9.46
N ASN A 117 3.33 13.43 8.87
CA ASN A 117 4.30 13.19 7.78
C ASN A 117 4.17 14.23 6.65
N GLU A 118 3.02 14.92 6.55
CA GLU A 118 2.81 16.07 5.69
C GLU A 118 3.75 17.24 6.01
N ARG A 119 3.91 17.62 7.30
CA ARG A 119 4.87 18.67 7.67
C ARG A 119 6.31 18.27 7.36
N LEU A 120 6.63 16.98 7.45
CA LEU A 120 7.95 16.49 7.10
C LEU A 120 8.18 16.50 5.58
N ILE A 121 7.17 16.16 4.77
CA ILE A 121 7.28 16.25 3.31
C ILE A 121 7.49 17.71 2.88
N ASP A 122 6.75 18.65 3.45
CA ASP A 122 6.84 20.10 3.14
C ASP A 122 8.18 20.73 3.59
N THR A 123 8.89 20.11 4.54
CA THR A 123 10.24 20.56 4.94
C THR A 123 11.36 20.01 4.06
N LEU A 124 11.10 18.91 3.35
CA LEU A 124 12.08 18.21 2.52
C LEU A 124 11.90 18.42 1.03
N MET A 125 10.69 18.81 0.63
CA MET A 125 10.27 18.88 -0.76
C MET A 125 9.39 20.11 -0.97
N ASP A 126 9.53 20.72 -2.14
CA ASP A 126 8.73 21.86 -2.53
C ASP A 126 7.56 21.41 -3.42
N ARG A 127 6.34 21.85 -3.13
CA ARG A 127 5.19 21.58 -3.99
C ARG A 127 5.38 22.28 -5.33
N VAL A 128 5.07 21.57 -6.42
CA VAL A 128 5.30 22.06 -7.79
C VAL A 128 4.48 23.34 -8.08
N ASP A 129 3.27 23.45 -7.54
CA ASP A 129 2.40 24.63 -7.72
C ASP A 129 2.93 25.90 -7.02
N LYS A 130 3.92 25.79 -6.14
CA LYS A 130 4.54 26.90 -5.40
C LYS A 130 5.91 27.32 -5.95
N LEU A 131 6.46 26.54 -6.88
CA LEU A 131 7.75 26.82 -7.48
C LEU A 131 7.67 27.90 -8.58
N ASP A 132 8.81 28.54 -8.85
CA ASP A 132 8.94 29.45 -9.98
C ASP A 132 8.53 28.73 -11.29
N PRO A 133 7.72 29.36 -12.16
CA PRO A 133 7.28 28.75 -13.42
C PRO A 133 8.39 28.29 -14.37
N ASN A 134 9.63 28.77 -14.20
CA ASN A 134 10.80 28.37 -14.97
C ASN A 134 11.64 27.30 -14.24
N HIS A 135 11.28 26.91 -13.04
CA HIS A 135 11.92 25.82 -12.34
C HIS A 135 11.73 24.50 -13.09
N MET A 136 12.69 23.56 -12.96
CA MET A 136 12.68 22.27 -13.70
C MET A 136 11.39 21.46 -13.49
N ALA A 137 10.79 21.50 -12.31
CA ALA A 137 9.59 20.71 -12.00
C ALA A 137 8.33 21.25 -12.71
N PRO A 138 7.95 22.54 -12.60
CA PRO A 138 6.91 23.15 -13.44
C PRO A 138 7.18 22.99 -14.95
N THR A 139 8.42 23.17 -15.39
CA THR A 139 8.79 22.98 -16.80
C THR A 139 8.48 21.56 -17.25
N TYR A 140 8.90 20.57 -16.48
CA TYR A 140 8.60 19.16 -16.75
C TYR A 140 7.10 18.87 -16.81
N CYS A 141 6.30 19.47 -15.89
CA CYS A 141 4.85 19.31 -15.90
C CYS A 141 4.21 19.92 -17.14
N LYS A 142 4.69 21.10 -17.58
CA LYS A 142 4.22 21.75 -18.82
C LYS A 142 4.55 20.93 -20.06
N GLU A 143 5.79 20.43 -20.16
CA GLU A 143 6.21 19.58 -21.28
C GLU A 143 5.37 18.30 -21.41
N ARG A 144 4.87 17.78 -20.30
CA ARG A 144 3.99 16.63 -20.24
C ARG A 144 2.50 16.96 -20.28
N MET A 145 2.18 18.24 -20.42
CA MET A 145 0.80 18.74 -20.46
C MET A 145 -0.01 18.38 -19.20
N ILE A 146 0.65 18.15 -18.05
CA ILE A 146 -0.05 17.86 -16.78
C ILE A 146 -0.90 19.07 -16.38
N PRO A 147 -2.21 18.89 -16.12
CA PRO A 147 -3.10 19.99 -15.75
C PRO A 147 -2.58 20.78 -14.53
N GLN A 148 -2.56 22.09 -14.63
CA GLN A 148 -1.94 22.93 -13.61
C GLN A 148 -2.65 22.81 -12.25
N GLU A 149 -3.94 22.57 -12.24
CA GLU A 149 -4.74 22.29 -11.03
C GLU A 149 -4.37 20.99 -10.31
N LYS A 150 -3.56 20.13 -10.92
CA LYS A 150 -3.04 18.88 -10.34
C LYS A 150 -1.60 19.00 -9.83
N TRP A 151 -0.95 20.16 -10.01
CA TRP A 151 0.45 20.35 -9.61
C TRP A 151 0.63 20.36 -8.08
N ASP A 152 -0.40 20.66 -7.33
CA ASP A 152 -0.41 20.59 -5.88
C ASP A 152 -0.23 19.16 -5.33
N ARG A 153 -0.40 18.15 -6.21
CA ARG A 153 -0.21 16.72 -5.94
C ARG A 153 1.23 16.26 -6.17
N LEU A 154 2.07 17.12 -6.73
CA LEU A 154 3.45 16.81 -7.14
C LEU A 154 4.43 17.66 -6.35
N TYR A 155 5.57 17.08 -6.03
CA TYR A 155 6.63 17.74 -5.28
C TYR A 155 7.96 17.64 -6.01
N HIS A 156 8.84 18.57 -5.72
CA HIS A 156 10.23 18.55 -6.13
C HIS A 156 11.12 18.25 -4.93
N ILE A 157 12.03 17.30 -5.09
CA ILE A 157 13.11 17.07 -4.14
C ILE A 157 14.45 17.36 -4.83
N GLU A 158 15.20 18.32 -4.29
CA GLU A 158 16.50 18.71 -4.84
C GLU A 158 17.57 17.64 -4.61
N ASP A 159 17.51 16.97 -3.48
CA ASP A 159 18.49 15.98 -3.05
C ASP A 159 17.80 14.74 -2.49
N ILE A 160 17.71 13.68 -3.30
CA ILE A 160 17.05 12.43 -2.89
C ILE A 160 17.77 11.68 -1.79
N SER A 161 19.05 11.97 -1.50
CA SER A 161 19.74 11.34 -0.36
C SER A 161 19.07 11.68 0.97
N LYS A 162 18.37 12.82 1.06
CA LYS A 162 17.63 13.27 2.25
C LYS A 162 16.37 12.47 2.54
N ILE A 163 15.93 11.60 1.63
CA ILE A 163 14.71 10.80 1.78
C ILE A 163 14.75 9.90 3.04
N HIS A 164 15.93 9.59 3.56
CA HIS A 164 16.09 8.85 4.81
C HIS A 164 15.46 9.56 6.02
N GLN A 165 15.21 10.87 5.94
CA GLN A 165 14.52 11.61 7.00
C GLN A 165 13.03 11.23 7.07
N LEU A 166 12.40 10.86 5.94
CA LEU A 166 11.06 10.29 5.90
C LEU A 166 11.05 8.78 6.14
N ALA A 167 12.05 8.08 5.60
CA ALA A 167 12.14 6.62 5.63
C ALA A 167 13.58 6.17 5.93
N PRO A 168 13.96 6.04 7.23
CA PRO A 168 15.35 5.79 7.67
C PRO A 168 16.01 4.56 7.04
N LYS A 169 15.24 3.55 6.64
CA LYS A 169 15.74 2.33 5.99
C LYS A 169 16.39 2.55 4.62
N TYR A 170 16.21 3.73 4.02
CA TYR A 170 16.82 4.08 2.73
C TYR A 170 18.15 4.85 2.86
N LYS A 171 18.65 5.11 4.09
CA LYS A 171 19.87 5.87 4.35
C LYS A 171 21.07 5.36 3.55
N ASP A 172 21.26 4.03 3.50
CA ASP A 172 22.38 3.42 2.80
C ASP A 172 22.02 2.90 1.39
N ARG A 173 20.78 3.10 0.97
CA ARG A 173 20.28 2.62 -0.34
C ARG A 173 20.16 3.73 -1.37
N ILE A 174 19.84 4.94 -0.93
CA ILE A 174 19.70 6.12 -1.77
C ILE A 174 20.75 7.13 -1.33
N THR A 175 21.87 7.14 -2.03
CA THR A 175 23.04 7.97 -1.71
C THR A 175 23.32 9.05 -2.76
N THR A 176 22.62 9.02 -3.89
CA THR A 176 22.73 10.03 -4.95
C THR A 176 22.06 11.33 -4.53
N THR A 177 22.64 12.46 -4.94
CA THR A 177 22.16 13.82 -4.62
C THR A 177 21.42 14.47 -5.78
N GLU A 178 20.87 13.67 -6.70
CA GLU A 178 20.16 14.18 -7.87
C GLU A 178 18.74 14.67 -7.54
N PRO A 179 18.26 15.71 -8.25
CA PRO A 179 16.88 16.16 -8.11
C PRO A 179 15.90 15.21 -8.79
N ARG A 180 14.69 15.07 -8.21
CA ARG A 180 13.61 14.27 -8.77
C ARG A 180 12.23 14.87 -8.51
N LEU A 181 11.28 14.52 -9.38
CA LEU A 181 9.87 14.72 -9.11
C LEU A 181 9.41 13.66 -8.10
N ALA A 182 8.87 14.09 -6.99
CA ALA A 182 8.32 13.22 -5.96
C ALA A 182 6.78 13.20 -6.08
N ILE A 183 6.22 12.00 -6.07
CA ILE A 183 4.79 11.73 -6.21
C ILE A 183 4.38 10.99 -4.94
N PRO A 184 3.82 11.66 -3.93
CA PRO A 184 3.46 11.06 -2.65
C PRO A 184 2.19 10.22 -2.74
N PHE A 185 2.12 9.15 -1.94
CA PHE A 185 0.94 8.32 -1.76
C PHE A 185 0.36 8.57 -0.39
N PHE A 186 -0.86 9.07 -0.37
CA PHE A 186 -1.64 9.25 0.84
C PHE A 186 -2.74 8.18 0.91
N ASN A 187 -3.07 7.73 2.11
CA ASN A 187 -4.23 6.88 2.33
C ASN A 187 -5.52 7.72 2.36
N GLU A 188 -6.68 7.08 2.56
CA GLU A 188 -7.99 7.75 2.60
C GLU A 188 -8.09 8.82 3.71
N GLU A 189 -7.28 8.72 4.77
CA GLU A 189 -7.20 9.69 5.87
C GLU A 189 -6.17 10.81 5.62
N GLY A 190 -5.56 10.88 4.44
CA GLY A 190 -4.54 11.88 4.11
C GLY A 190 -3.17 11.62 4.76
N ILE A 191 -2.90 10.42 5.27
CA ILE A 191 -1.62 10.07 5.89
C ILE A 191 -0.65 9.57 4.81
N LEU A 192 0.56 10.15 4.76
CA LEU A 192 1.61 9.75 3.84
C LEU A 192 2.09 8.31 4.12
N THR A 193 1.92 7.43 3.14
CA THR A 193 2.26 6.00 3.23
C THR A 193 3.51 5.62 2.44
N GLY A 194 3.86 6.41 1.45
CA GLY A 194 5.01 6.22 0.58
C GLY A 194 5.06 7.28 -0.50
N LEU A 195 6.01 7.17 -1.39
CA LEU A 195 6.13 8.02 -2.57
C LEU A 195 6.93 7.33 -3.67
N THR A 196 6.79 7.79 -4.89
CA THR A 196 7.72 7.44 -5.97
C THR A 196 8.50 8.67 -6.42
N LEU A 197 9.80 8.47 -6.67
CA LEU A 197 10.72 9.51 -7.13
C LEU A 197 11.01 9.28 -8.61
N ARG A 198 10.54 10.18 -9.48
CA ARG A 198 10.72 10.11 -10.91
C ARG A 198 11.88 11.01 -11.36
N HIS A 199 12.79 10.48 -12.16
CA HIS A 199 13.83 11.26 -12.79
C HIS A 199 13.24 12.17 -13.89
N TYR A 200 13.72 13.41 -14.02
CA TYR A 200 13.22 14.36 -15.01
C TYR A 200 13.62 14.02 -16.44
N GLY A 201 14.80 13.46 -16.64
CA GLY A 201 15.33 13.08 -17.94
C GLY A 201 15.39 11.57 -18.18
N ILE A 202 16.29 11.17 -19.10
CA ILE A 202 16.56 9.77 -19.41
C ILE A 202 17.54 9.22 -18.37
N ASN A 203 17.09 8.24 -17.59
CA ASN A 203 17.90 7.57 -16.59
C ASN A 203 17.47 6.10 -16.51
N PRO A 204 18.42 5.12 -16.45
CA PRO A 204 18.07 3.70 -16.27
C PRO A 204 17.19 3.45 -15.04
N LEU A 205 17.42 4.19 -13.95
CA LEU A 205 16.61 4.17 -12.76
C LEU A 205 15.55 5.29 -12.82
N ARG A 206 14.61 5.13 -13.74
CA ARG A 206 13.56 6.13 -14.01
C ARG A 206 12.69 6.41 -12.81
N TYR A 207 12.36 5.39 -12.00
CA TYR A 207 11.54 5.48 -10.80
C TYR A 207 12.21 4.82 -9.61
N ILE A 208 12.14 5.45 -8.46
CA ILE A 208 12.53 4.88 -7.17
C ILE A 208 11.30 4.88 -6.27
N MET A 209 10.86 3.69 -5.86
CA MET A 209 9.76 3.55 -4.91
C MET A 209 10.27 3.63 -3.48
N VAL A 210 9.70 4.54 -2.70
CA VAL A 210 9.98 4.71 -1.27
C VAL A 210 8.73 4.36 -0.47
N LYS A 211 8.79 3.31 0.33
CA LYS A 211 7.73 2.94 1.26
C LYS A 211 8.03 3.50 2.64
N ILE A 212 7.08 4.23 3.20
CA ILE A 212 7.12 4.71 4.58
C ILE A 212 6.41 3.68 5.47
N ASN A 213 5.21 3.27 5.06
CA ASN A 213 4.48 2.16 5.68
C ASN A 213 4.58 0.91 4.77
N GLU A 214 5.18 -0.18 5.28
CA GLU A 214 5.36 -1.43 4.52
C GLU A 214 4.04 -2.15 4.22
N ASP A 215 3.07 -2.02 5.11
CA ASP A 215 1.79 -2.71 5.02
C ASP A 215 0.79 -1.96 4.12
N ALA A 216 1.02 -0.65 3.88
CA ALA A 216 0.16 0.15 3.03
C ALA A 216 0.31 -0.22 1.53
N PRO A 217 -0.77 -0.18 0.76
CA PRO A 217 -0.68 -0.33 -0.69
C PRO A 217 0.03 0.88 -1.31
N THR A 218 0.79 0.65 -2.39
CA THR A 218 1.39 1.72 -3.19
C THR A 218 0.36 2.19 -4.23
N ILE A 219 -0.59 3.00 -3.79
CA ILE A 219 -1.67 3.54 -4.60
C ILE A 219 -1.64 5.06 -4.49
N PHE A 220 -1.62 5.73 -5.63
CA PHE A 220 -1.69 7.19 -5.71
C PHE A 220 -3.15 7.63 -5.87
N GLY A 221 -3.53 8.69 -5.17
CA GLY A 221 -4.83 9.35 -5.34
C GLY A 221 -5.95 8.86 -4.43
N LEU A 222 -5.71 7.95 -3.46
CA LEU A 222 -6.74 7.43 -2.55
C LEU A 222 -7.42 8.52 -1.71
N ASP A 223 -6.69 9.57 -1.38
CA ASP A 223 -7.14 10.71 -0.58
C ASP A 223 -8.07 11.67 -1.35
N CYS A 224 -8.23 11.47 -2.67
CA CYS A 224 -8.96 12.41 -3.56
C CYS A 224 -10.14 11.80 -4.29
N ILE A 225 -10.41 10.50 -4.14
CA ILE A 225 -11.51 9.85 -4.85
C ILE A 225 -12.84 9.98 -4.11
N SER A 226 -13.92 10.03 -4.90
CA SER A 226 -15.27 9.78 -4.41
C SER A 226 -15.65 8.34 -4.69
N LYS A 227 -16.13 7.62 -3.68
CA LYS A 227 -16.67 6.26 -3.85
C LYS A 227 -18.14 6.25 -4.32
N GLU A 228 -18.76 7.42 -4.43
CA GLU A 228 -20.14 7.57 -4.92
C GLU A 228 -20.25 7.41 -6.45
N THR A 229 -19.15 7.60 -7.15
CA THR A 229 -19.05 7.44 -8.60
C THR A 229 -17.98 6.41 -8.95
N PRO A 230 -18.09 5.73 -10.12
CA PRO A 230 -17.09 4.73 -10.52
C PRO A 230 -15.69 5.30 -10.55
N VAL A 231 -14.77 4.65 -9.82
CA VAL A 231 -13.36 5.04 -9.76
C VAL A 231 -12.62 4.44 -10.95
N LYS A 232 -11.85 5.26 -11.65
CA LYS A 232 -10.93 4.83 -12.69
C LYS A 232 -9.63 4.36 -12.08
N ILE A 233 -9.04 3.32 -12.63
CA ILE A 233 -7.81 2.72 -12.11
C ILE A 233 -6.82 2.57 -13.25
N VAL A 234 -5.70 3.28 -13.15
CA VAL A 234 -4.59 3.23 -14.11
C VAL A 234 -3.33 2.62 -13.47
N GLU A 235 -2.29 2.37 -14.26
CA GLU A 235 -1.02 1.87 -13.76
C GLU A 235 -0.12 3.02 -13.25
N GLY A 236 0.01 4.07 -14.05
CA GLY A 236 0.94 5.18 -13.79
C GLY A 236 0.34 6.33 -12.98
N PRO A 237 1.02 6.81 -11.92
CA PRO A 237 0.54 7.98 -11.16
C PRO A 237 0.36 9.24 -12.00
N LEU A 238 1.24 9.49 -12.98
CA LEU A 238 1.09 10.66 -13.85
C LEU A 238 -0.12 10.56 -14.77
N ASP A 239 -0.43 9.34 -15.26
CA ASP A 239 -1.60 9.09 -16.11
C ASP A 239 -2.92 9.39 -15.39
N SER A 240 -2.97 9.10 -14.08
CA SER A 240 -4.16 9.38 -13.28
C SER A 240 -4.48 10.86 -13.13
N LEU A 241 -3.50 11.76 -13.32
CA LEU A 241 -3.68 13.21 -13.21
C LEU A 241 -4.52 13.80 -14.35
N PHE A 242 -4.64 13.09 -15.46
CA PHE A 242 -5.46 13.51 -16.63
C PHE A 242 -6.92 13.07 -16.53
N LEU A 243 -7.28 12.30 -15.52
CA LEU A 243 -8.60 11.72 -15.37
C LEU A 243 -9.27 12.15 -14.07
N ASP A 244 -10.58 12.37 -14.13
CA ASP A 244 -11.37 12.61 -12.95
C ASP A 244 -11.65 11.30 -12.21
N ASN A 245 -11.74 11.39 -10.87
CA ASN A 245 -12.00 10.27 -9.97
C ASN A 245 -11.14 9.05 -10.27
N CYS A 246 -9.83 9.23 -10.28
CA CYS A 246 -8.86 8.24 -10.73
C CYS A 246 -7.79 7.97 -9.68
N ILE A 247 -7.42 6.70 -9.53
CA ILE A 247 -6.26 6.23 -8.76
C ILE A 247 -5.26 5.52 -9.66
N ALA A 248 -3.99 5.49 -9.20
CA ALA A 248 -2.97 4.71 -9.90
C ALA A 248 -2.40 3.61 -8.99
N ALA A 249 -2.24 2.41 -9.56
CA ALA A 249 -1.74 1.23 -8.86
C ALA A 249 -0.22 1.26 -8.55
N ALA A 250 0.53 2.19 -9.10
CA ALA A 250 1.94 2.53 -8.82
C ALA A 250 2.85 1.35 -8.40
N GLY A 251 2.77 0.20 -9.10
CA GLY A 251 3.51 -1.02 -8.76
C GLY A 251 2.82 -1.94 -7.74
N SER A 252 1.64 -1.57 -7.25
CA SER A 252 0.71 -2.52 -6.60
C SER A 252 0.03 -3.37 -7.66
N SER A 253 -0.15 -4.67 -7.39
CA SER A 253 -0.98 -5.47 -8.28
C SER A 253 -2.43 -4.96 -8.24
N PHE A 254 -3.14 -4.96 -9.35
CA PHE A 254 -4.59 -4.68 -9.40
C PHE A 254 -5.41 -5.54 -8.41
N ASN A 255 -4.86 -6.68 -7.96
CA ASN A 255 -5.50 -7.52 -6.94
C ASN A 255 -5.65 -6.81 -5.58
N LYS A 256 -4.74 -5.91 -5.20
CA LYS A 256 -4.84 -5.15 -3.94
C LYS A 256 -5.92 -4.06 -3.98
N ILE A 257 -6.37 -3.70 -5.17
CA ILE A 257 -7.43 -2.70 -5.36
C ILE A 257 -8.79 -3.26 -4.96
N LYS A 258 -8.98 -4.59 -5.03
CA LYS A 258 -10.21 -5.25 -4.55
C LYS A 258 -10.46 -5.02 -3.04
N ASP A 259 -9.37 -4.90 -2.27
CA ASP A 259 -9.45 -4.68 -0.83
C ASP A 259 -9.94 -3.25 -0.47
N LEU A 260 -10.01 -2.34 -1.45
CA LEU A 260 -10.49 -0.96 -1.27
C LEU A 260 -12.02 -0.84 -1.20
N GLY A 261 -12.76 -1.91 -1.52
CA GLY A 261 -14.22 -1.90 -1.50
C GLY A 261 -14.84 -0.93 -2.53
N LEU A 262 -14.18 -0.73 -3.68
CA LEU A 262 -14.69 0.12 -4.75
C LEU A 262 -15.82 -0.58 -5.50
N ASP A 263 -16.94 0.13 -5.67
CA ASP A 263 -18.07 -0.37 -6.44
C ASP A 263 -17.81 -0.17 -7.94
N ASN A 264 -17.85 -1.27 -8.69
CA ASN A 264 -17.76 -1.32 -10.15
C ASN A 264 -16.69 -0.39 -10.77
N PRO A 265 -15.39 -0.52 -10.40
CA PRO A 265 -14.33 0.33 -10.91
C PRO A 265 -14.12 0.15 -12.42
N ILE A 266 -13.50 1.15 -13.06
CA ILE A 266 -13.11 1.10 -14.48
C ILE A 266 -11.60 0.84 -14.56
N ILE A 267 -11.20 -0.30 -15.07
CA ILE A 267 -9.79 -0.69 -15.22
C ILE A 267 -9.27 -0.18 -16.56
N ILE A 268 -8.19 0.57 -16.52
CA ILE A 268 -7.55 1.17 -17.68
C ILE A 268 -6.08 0.74 -17.70
N VAL A 269 -5.72 -0.11 -18.63
CA VAL A 269 -4.34 -0.55 -18.83
C VAL A 269 -3.68 0.23 -19.98
N ASP A 270 -2.35 0.22 -20.03
CA ASP A 270 -1.60 0.79 -21.14
C ASP A 270 -2.04 0.15 -22.48
N ASN A 271 -1.99 0.93 -23.57
CA ASN A 271 -2.33 0.46 -24.92
C ASN A 271 -1.19 -0.36 -25.52
N GLU A 272 -0.93 -1.51 -24.94
CA GLU A 272 0.14 -2.44 -25.36
C GLU A 272 -0.45 -3.81 -25.76
N PRO A 273 -1.16 -3.94 -26.88
CA PRO A 273 -1.86 -5.18 -27.29
C PRO A 273 -0.92 -6.36 -27.59
N ARG A 274 0.40 -6.11 -27.73
CA ARG A 274 1.44 -7.14 -27.92
C ARG A 274 2.14 -7.53 -26.63
N ASN A 275 1.85 -6.87 -25.51
CA ASN A 275 2.44 -7.18 -24.21
C ASN A 275 1.58 -8.22 -23.49
N GLU A 276 2.10 -9.45 -23.40
CA GLU A 276 1.38 -10.55 -22.74
C GLU A 276 1.00 -10.26 -21.28
N ALA A 277 1.83 -9.50 -20.55
CA ALA A 277 1.53 -9.18 -19.15
C ALA A 277 0.30 -8.27 -19.05
N ILE A 278 0.23 -7.24 -19.90
CA ILE A 278 -0.91 -6.33 -19.99
C ILE A 278 -2.16 -7.08 -20.45
N CYS A 279 -2.04 -7.91 -21.50
CA CYS A 279 -3.15 -8.74 -21.98
C CYS A 279 -3.69 -9.68 -20.89
N LYS A 280 -2.81 -10.30 -20.08
CA LYS A 280 -3.23 -11.15 -18.95
C LYS A 280 -3.95 -10.38 -17.85
N VAL A 281 -3.46 -9.17 -17.51
CA VAL A 281 -4.12 -8.30 -16.53
C VAL A 281 -5.51 -7.90 -17.03
N LEU A 282 -5.61 -7.42 -18.27
CA LEU A 282 -6.89 -7.00 -18.85
C LEU A 282 -7.89 -8.16 -18.91
N HIS A 283 -7.47 -9.31 -19.47
CA HIS A 283 -8.33 -10.50 -19.57
C HIS A 283 -8.83 -10.98 -18.20
N LYS A 284 -7.95 -11.00 -17.19
CA LYS A 284 -8.34 -11.37 -15.83
C LYS A 284 -9.43 -10.45 -15.29
N ASN A 285 -9.31 -9.13 -15.47
CA ASN A 285 -10.32 -8.16 -15.02
C ASN A 285 -11.65 -8.32 -15.76
N ILE A 286 -11.62 -8.66 -17.06
CA ILE A 286 -12.82 -9.00 -17.82
C ILE A 286 -13.52 -10.24 -17.24
N GLN A 287 -12.75 -11.32 -16.96
CA GLN A 287 -13.29 -12.56 -16.37
C GLN A 287 -13.86 -12.35 -14.96
N GLU A 288 -13.31 -11.39 -14.21
CA GLU A 288 -13.81 -11.00 -12.89
C GLU A 288 -15.04 -10.08 -12.98
N GLY A 289 -15.49 -9.75 -14.19
CA GLY A 289 -16.70 -8.93 -14.43
C GLY A 289 -16.49 -7.43 -14.23
N HIS A 290 -15.23 -6.95 -14.16
CA HIS A 290 -14.96 -5.52 -14.05
C HIS A 290 -15.22 -4.79 -15.37
N ARG A 291 -15.54 -3.50 -15.27
CA ARG A 291 -15.54 -2.59 -16.42
C ARG A 291 -14.10 -2.34 -16.84
N VAL A 292 -13.82 -2.42 -18.13
CA VAL A 292 -12.47 -2.25 -18.68
C VAL A 292 -12.49 -1.30 -19.88
N VAL A 293 -11.41 -0.54 -20.05
CA VAL A 293 -11.21 0.22 -21.29
C VAL A 293 -10.44 -0.66 -22.27
N ILE A 294 -10.94 -0.71 -23.51
CA ILE A 294 -10.26 -1.36 -24.64
C ILE A 294 -10.03 -0.30 -25.69
N TRP A 295 -8.77 0.05 -25.88
CA TRP A 295 -8.38 1.13 -26.77
C TRP A 295 -8.75 0.82 -28.22
N PRO A 296 -9.31 1.79 -28.97
CA PRO A 296 -9.67 1.58 -30.37
C PRO A 296 -8.43 1.56 -31.27
N ASP A 297 -8.52 0.91 -32.44
CA ASP A 297 -7.38 0.72 -33.33
C ASP A 297 -6.76 2.01 -33.90
N ASN A 298 -7.50 3.11 -33.90
CA ASN A 298 -7.01 4.42 -34.33
C ASN A 298 -6.20 5.16 -33.25
N VAL A 299 -6.12 4.65 -32.03
CA VAL A 299 -5.24 5.15 -30.97
C VAL A 299 -3.98 4.30 -30.96
N THR A 300 -2.85 4.94 -31.27
CA THR A 300 -1.54 4.27 -31.40
C THR A 300 -0.61 4.55 -30.23
N GLU A 301 -0.93 5.59 -29.47
CA GLU A 301 -0.19 6.05 -28.29
C GLU A 301 -0.25 4.98 -27.21
N LYS A 302 0.86 4.86 -26.47
CA LYS A 302 1.05 3.78 -25.50
C LYS A 302 0.27 4.01 -24.21
N ASP A 303 0.39 5.19 -23.64
CA ASP A 303 -0.20 5.54 -22.35
C ASP A 303 -1.02 6.84 -22.44
N ILE A 304 -1.74 7.15 -21.36
CA ILE A 304 -2.63 8.31 -21.31
C ILE A 304 -1.86 9.61 -21.52
N ASN A 305 -0.66 9.73 -20.93
CA ASN A 305 0.13 10.94 -21.12
C ASN A 305 0.56 11.12 -22.58
N ASP A 306 0.99 10.06 -23.25
CA ASP A 306 1.34 10.11 -24.69
C ASP A 306 0.12 10.49 -25.54
N MET A 307 -1.08 9.98 -25.20
CA MET A 307 -2.34 10.35 -25.86
C MET A 307 -2.66 11.84 -25.72
N VAL A 308 -2.53 12.38 -24.50
CA VAL A 308 -2.73 13.82 -24.25
C VAL A 308 -1.70 14.65 -25.02
N MET A 309 -0.45 14.25 -25.06
CA MET A 309 0.59 14.93 -25.84
C MET A 309 0.33 14.88 -27.35
N ALA A 310 -0.39 13.87 -27.83
CA ALA A 310 -0.91 13.78 -29.19
C ALA A 310 -2.21 14.58 -29.42
N ASN A 311 -2.67 15.36 -28.43
CA ASN A 311 -3.91 16.14 -28.44
C ASN A 311 -5.18 15.28 -28.61
N LEU A 312 -5.19 14.06 -28.09
CA LEU A 312 -6.40 13.23 -28.04
C LEU A 312 -7.26 13.58 -26.81
N ASP A 313 -8.57 13.60 -26.97
CA ASP A 313 -9.51 13.67 -25.84
C ASP A 313 -9.63 12.31 -25.17
N VAL A 314 -8.75 12.06 -24.22
CA VAL A 314 -8.65 10.77 -23.52
C VAL A 314 -9.92 10.47 -22.73
N GLN A 315 -10.55 11.49 -22.12
CA GLN A 315 -11.76 11.28 -21.35
C GLN A 315 -12.93 10.82 -22.24
N GLU A 316 -13.06 11.41 -23.42
CA GLU A 316 -14.05 11.01 -24.41
C GLU A 316 -13.78 9.61 -24.92
N ILE A 317 -12.51 9.29 -25.27
CA ILE A 317 -12.11 7.95 -25.72
C ILE A 317 -12.45 6.89 -24.68
N ILE A 318 -12.13 7.12 -23.39
CA ILE A 318 -12.44 6.20 -22.30
C ILE A 318 -13.96 5.99 -22.18
N ASN A 319 -14.76 7.06 -22.24
CA ASN A 319 -16.21 6.99 -22.11
C ASN A 319 -16.84 6.09 -23.19
N TYR A 320 -16.36 6.19 -24.45
CA TYR A 320 -16.90 5.40 -25.56
C TYR A 320 -16.32 3.99 -25.64
N ASN A 321 -15.19 3.72 -24.99
CA ASN A 321 -14.48 2.45 -25.11
C ASN A 321 -14.40 1.68 -23.77
N THR A 322 -15.33 1.96 -22.85
CA THR A 322 -15.49 1.21 -21.59
C THR A 322 -16.52 0.09 -21.80
N PHE A 323 -16.09 -1.15 -21.66
CA PHE A 323 -16.87 -2.35 -21.90
C PHE A 323 -16.91 -3.26 -20.67
N GLN A 324 -17.86 -4.20 -20.63
CA GLN A 324 -18.02 -5.19 -19.55
C GLN A 324 -18.52 -6.52 -20.09
N ASN A 325 -18.26 -7.61 -19.37
CA ASN A 325 -18.78 -8.95 -19.67
C ASN A 325 -18.46 -9.43 -21.10
N LEU A 326 -19.45 -9.96 -21.83
CA LEU A 326 -19.27 -10.54 -23.17
C LEU A 326 -18.77 -9.50 -24.20
N GLU A 327 -19.23 -8.26 -24.10
CA GLU A 327 -18.79 -7.21 -25.03
C GLU A 327 -17.29 -6.92 -24.83
N ALA A 328 -16.82 -6.82 -23.58
CA ALA A 328 -15.42 -6.66 -23.26
C ALA A 328 -14.58 -7.84 -23.80
N GLU A 329 -15.07 -9.07 -23.65
CA GLU A 329 -14.39 -10.26 -24.16
C GLU A 329 -14.25 -10.24 -25.67
N LEU A 330 -15.28 -9.86 -26.41
CA LEU A 330 -15.26 -9.77 -27.87
C LEU A 330 -14.30 -8.69 -28.35
N LYS A 331 -14.34 -7.50 -27.74
CA LYS A 331 -13.42 -6.39 -28.05
C LYS A 331 -11.98 -6.73 -27.72
N PHE A 332 -11.74 -7.37 -26.58
CA PHE A 332 -10.42 -7.81 -26.17
C PHE A 332 -9.77 -8.77 -27.18
N ARG A 333 -10.55 -9.74 -27.70
CA ARG A 333 -10.04 -10.68 -28.72
C ARG A 333 -9.58 -10.00 -29.99
N THR A 334 -10.22 -8.92 -30.36
CA THR A 334 -9.83 -8.11 -31.54
C THR A 334 -8.63 -7.22 -31.23
N TRP A 335 -8.61 -6.63 -30.02
CA TRP A 335 -7.55 -5.70 -29.61
C TRP A 335 -6.20 -6.39 -29.38
N ARG A 336 -6.18 -7.56 -28.73
CA ARG A 336 -4.92 -8.25 -28.40
C ARG A 336 -4.24 -8.79 -29.67
N LYS A 337 -2.90 -8.67 -29.69
CA LYS A 337 -2.05 -9.07 -30.86
C LYS A 337 -0.90 -9.99 -30.43
N CYS A 338 -1.05 -10.70 -29.31
CA CYS A 338 -0.12 -11.71 -28.77
C CYS A 338 -0.86 -13.02 -28.41
#